data_254c109d674f50673a91f4e45b1073d0
#
_entry.id   254c109d674f50673a91f4e45b1073d0
#
_cell.length_a   1.000
_cell.length_b   1.000
_cell.length_c   1.000
_cell.angle_alpha   90.00
_cell.angle_beta   90.00
_cell.angle_gamma   90.00
#
_symmetry.space_group_name_H-M   'P 1'
#
loop_
_entity.id
_entity.type
_entity.pdbx_description
1 polymer ?
#
loop_
_entity_poly.entity_id
_entity_poly.type
_entity_poly.pdbx_seq_one_letter_code
_entity_poly.pdbx_strand_id
1 'polypeptide(L)' 'MYIGEYKDDRQHGQGTFTFSEGAKYVGEWKNDEVWNAVGYAPDGTLETVWKDGIPQ' A
#
# COMPACT_ATOMS: atom_id res chain seq x y z
N MET A 1 2.23 -6.34 7.71
CA MET A 1 0.84 -6.76 7.92
C MET A 1 -0.09 -5.92 7.04
N TYR A 2 -1.04 -6.56 6.40
CA TYR A 2 -2.02 -5.87 5.57
C TYR A 2 -3.38 -5.83 6.26
N ILE A 3 -3.98 -4.65 6.30
CA ILE A 3 -5.34 -4.47 6.81
C ILE A 3 -6.13 -3.74 5.72
N GLY A 4 -7.14 -4.40 5.17
CA GLY A 4 -7.94 -3.80 4.12
C GLY A 4 -8.81 -4.81 3.41
N GLU A 5 -9.21 -4.47 2.20
CA GLU A 5 -10.13 -5.27 1.43
C GLU A 5 -9.41 -6.40 0.69
N TYR A 6 -10.12 -7.51 0.50
CA TYR A 6 -9.64 -8.67 -0.25
C TYR A 6 -10.65 -9.05 -1.31
N LYS A 7 -10.15 -9.60 -2.42
CA LYS A 7 -10.97 -10.17 -3.46
C LYS A 7 -10.26 -11.40 -4.01
N ASP A 8 -10.96 -12.55 -4.02
CA ASP A 8 -10.39 -13.81 -4.50
C ASP A 8 -9.10 -14.16 -3.79
N ASP A 9 -9.05 -13.97 -2.47
CA ASP A 9 -7.90 -14.23 -1.60
C ASP A 9 -6.70 -13.32 -1.89
N ARG A 10 -6.93 -12.19 -2.58
CA ARG A 10 -5.89 -11.23 -2.92
C ARG A 10 -6.21 -9.86 -2.36
N GLN A 11 -5.16 -9.12 -2.03
CA GLN A 11 -5.32 -7.73 -1.63
C GLN A 11 -5.89 -6.96 -2.80
N HIS A 12 -7.01 -6.27 -2.59
CA HIS A 12 -7.70 -5.57 -3.65
C HIS A 12 -8.63 -4.52 -3.06
N GLY A 13 -8.57 -3.30 -3.59
CA GLY A 13 -9.32 -2.18 -3.06
C GLY A 13 -8.54 -1.40 -2.03
N GLN A 14 -9.20 -0.77 -1.08
CA GLN A 14 -8.54 0.07 -0.10
C GLN A 14 -7.86 -0.75 0.98
N GLY A 15 -6.63 -0.39 1.33
CA GLY A 15 -5.93 -1.09 2.39
C GLY A 15 -4.64 -0.41 2.81
N THR A 16 -4.09 -0.90 3.92
CA THR A 16 -2.83 -0.40 4.49
C THR A 16 -1.92 -1.58 4.75
N PHE A 17 -0.73 -1.55 4.18
CA PHE A 17 0.31 -2.55 4.45
C PHE A 17 1.37 -1.91 5.35
N THR A 18 1.66 -2.55 6.48
CA THR A 18 2.66 -2.07 7.43
C THR A 18 3.83 -3.04 7.48
N PHE A 19 5.04 -2.53 7.25
CA PHE A 19 6.26 -3.30 7.36
C PHE A 19 6.71 -3.39 8.82
N SER A 20 7.56 -4.38 9.12
CA SER A 20 8.03 -4.60 10.48
C SER A 20 8.82 -3.42 11.04
N GLU A 21 9.43 -2.63 10.21
CA GLU A 21 10.20 -1.45 10.61
C GLU A 21 9.37 -0.19 10.82
N GLY A 22 8.05 -0.25 10.50
CA GLY A 22 7.15 0.87 10.69
C GLY A 22 6.76 1.62 9.44
N ALA A 23 7.44 1.37 8.31
CA ALA A 23 7.04 1.94 7.04
C ALA A 23 5.68 1.37 6.63
N LYS A 24 4.91 2.13 5.84
CA LYS A 24 3.61 1.65 5.42
C LYS A 24 3.19 2.21 4.06
N TYR A 25 2.38 1.43 3.37
CA TYR A 25 1.75 1.83 2.12
C TYR A 25 0.24 1.90 2.33
N VAL A 26 -0.35 3.04 2.02
CA VAL A 26 -1.77 3.31 2.24
C VAL A 26 -2.42 3.68 0.92
N GLY A 27 -3.49 2.99 0.55
CA GLY A 27 -4.24 3.36 -0.63
C GLY A 27 -4.90 2.20 -1.33
N GLU A 28 -4.91 2.24 -2.66
CA GLU A 28 -5.58 1.24 -3.47
C GLU A 28 -4.64 0.12 -3.88
N TRP A 29 -5.14 -1.10 -3.76
CA TRP A 29 -4.40 -2.33 -4.09
C TRP A 29 -5.14 -3.08 -5.19
N LYS A 30 -4.39 -3.81 -6.00
CA LYS A 30 -4.96 -4.60 -7.09
C LYS A 30 -4.14 -5.87 -7.28
N ASN A 31 -4.78 -7.04 -7.12
CA ASN A 31 -4.14 -8.34 -7.29
C ASN A 31 -2.84 -8.48 -6.48
N ASP A 32 -2.92 -8.15 -5.18
CA ASP A 32 -1.80 -8.20 -4.23
C ASP A 32 -0.72 -7.16 -4.49
N GLU A 33 -0.96 -6.20 -5.38
CA GLU A 33 0.01 -5.16 -5.71
C GLU A 33 -0.51 -3.78 -5.36
N VAL A 34 0.40 -2.89 -5.00
CA VAL A 34 0.09 -1.47 -4.84
C VAL A 34 -0.33 -0.92 -6.19
N TRP A 35 -1.44 -0.19 -6.23
CA TRP A 35 -1.93 0.41 -7.45
C TRP A 35 -1.88 1.94 -7.38
N ASN A 36 -2.80 2.55 -6.64
CA ASN A 36 -2.77 3.99 -6.37
C ASN A 36 -2.60 4.16 -4.87
N ALA A 37 -1.39 4.44 -4.44
CA ALA A 37 -1.10 4.46 -3.01
C ALA A 37 0.01 5.44 -2.68
N VAL A 38 0.18 5.66 -1.37
CA VAL A 38 1.19 6.54 -0.84
C VAL A 38 2.04 5.72 0.13
N GLY A 39 3.36 5.79 -0.03
CA GLY A 39 4.29 5.12 0.87
C GLY A 39 4.85 6.09 1.88
N TYR A 40 4.85 5.68 3.14
CA TYR A 40 5.40 6.49 4.24
C TYR A 40 6.60 5.79 4.87
N ALA A 41 7.63 6.57 5.19
CA ALA A 41 8.78 6.08 5.93
C ALA A 41 8.38 5.81 7.40
N PRO A 42 9.21 5.06 8.15
CA PRO A 42 8.88 4.77 9.56
C PRO A 42 8.66 6.02 10.43
N ASP A 43 9.28 7.14 10.07
CA ASP A 43 9.11 8.39 10.81
C ASP A 43 7.84 9.17 10.40
N GLY A 44 7.08 8.63 9.45
CA GLY A 44 5.83 9.25 9.00
C GLY A 44 5.96 10.16 7.81
N THR A 45 7.17 10.37 7.28
CA THR A 45 7.34 11.24 6.12
C THR A 45 6.93 10.53 4.83
N LEU A 46 6.39 11.31 3.88
CA LEU A 46 6.02 10.78 2.57
C LEU A 46 7.28 10.35 1.83
N GLU A 47 7.32 9.12 1.35
CA GLU A 47 8.48 8.57 0.68
C GLU A 47 8.21 8.30 -0.81
N THR A 48 7.09 7.68 -1.13
CA THR A 48 6.78 7.28 -2.50
C THR A 48 5.31 7.45 -2.77
N VAL A 49 4.99 7.89 -3.98
CA VAL A 49 3.61 7.91 -4.48
C VAL A 49 3.53 6.94 -5.65
N TRP A 50 2.52 6.08 -5.63
CA TRP A 50 2.28 5.09 -6.69
C TRP A 50 1.05 5.49 -7.47
N LYS A 51 1.15 5.40 -8.79
CA LYS A 51 0.03 5.65 -9.67
C LYS A 51 -0.01 4.59 -10.75
N ASP A 52 -1.15 3.89 -10.84
CA ASP A 52 -1.35 2.79 -11.79
C ASP A 52 -0.26 1.72 -11.67
N GLY A 53 0.20 1.47 -10.43
CA GLY A 53 1.23 0.47 -10.16
C GLY A 53 2.65 0.94 -10.41
N ILE A 54 2.84 2.20 -10.77
CA ILE A 54 4.15 2.75 -11.12
C ILE A 54 4.57 3.79 -10.08
N PRO A 55 5.75 3.64 -9.47
CA PRO A 55 6.24 4.65 -8.52
C PRO A 55 6.56 5.94 -9.25
N GLN A 56 6.16 7.03 -8.64
CA GLN A 56 6.36 8.37 -9.20
C GLN A 56 7.66 9.00 -8.73
#